data_61b4ff9706f33bb460c0bc399282821b
#
_entry.id   61b4ff9706f33bb460c0bc399282821b
#
_cell.length_a   1.000
_cell.length_b   1.000
_cell.length_c   1.000
_cell.angle_alpha   90.00
_cell.angle_beta   90.00
_cell.angle_gamma   90.00
#
_symmetry.space_group_name_H-M   'P 1'
#
loop_
_entity.id
_entity.type
_entity.pdbx_description
1 polymer ?
#
loop_
_entity_poly.entity_id
_entity_poly.type
_entity_poly.pdbx_seq_one_letter_code
_entity_poly.pdbx_strand_id
1 'polypeptide(L)'
;ITLKDIWPSDAEIDAVLKASVKPEQFRRVYEPMFRAVVEHETGVAPLYGWRPMSTYIRRPPYWEGALAGNRSLTGMLPLAVLGDNITTDHLSPSNAIMSDSAAGEYLASMGVPEEDFNSYATHRGDHLTAQRATFANPKLLNEMVRDPEGRVIQGSLARIEPEGRVSRMWEAIETYMTRKQPLIIIAGADYGQGSSRDWAAKGVRLAGVEAIVAEGFERIHRTNLIGMGVLPL
;
A
#
# COMPACT_ATOMS: atom_id res chain seq x y z
N ILE A 1 19.05 28.72 -28.52
CA ILE A 1 19.60 27.49 -27.93
C ILE A 1 18.54 26.42 -28.07
N THR A 2 18.86 25.32 -28.74
CA THR A 2 18.01 24.17 -28.94
C THR A 2 18.53 22.99 -28.11
N LEU A 3 17.75 21.94 -27.97
CA LEU A 3 18.19 20.72 -27.27
C LEU A 3 19.45 20.13 -27.93
N LYS A 4 19.54 20.22 -29.27
CA LYS A 4 20.71 19.76 -30.03
C LYS A 4 22.01 20.51 -29.66
N ASP A 5 21.91 21.77 -29.25
CA ASP A 5 23.09 22.59 -28.90
C ASP A 5 23.66 22.22 -27.52
N ILE A 6 22.86 21.58 -26.66
CA ILE A 6 23.23 21.23 -25.29
C ILE A 6 23.28 19.72 -25.04
N TRP A 7 22.82 18.91 -26.00
CA TRP A 7 22.84 17.48 -25.87
C TRP A 7 24.26 16.94 -26.13
N PRO A 8 24.83 16.15 -25.19
CA PRO A 8 26.18 15.61 -25.39
C PRO A 8 26.20 14.63 -26.55
N SER A 9 27.30 14.53 -27.25
CA SER A 9 27.56 13.51 -28.25
C SER A 9 27.83 12.14 -27.58
N ASP A 10 27.62 11.06 -28.32
CA ASP A 10 27.92 9.72 -27.83
C ASP A 10 29.40 9.57 -27.42
N ALA A 11 30.30 10.22 -28.11
CA ALA A 11 31.72 10.24 -27.79
C ALA A 11 32.02 10.91 -26.44
N GLU A 12 31.32 12.02 -26.12
CA GLU A 12 31.44 12.70 -24.83
C GLU A 12 30.86 11.86 -23.73
N ILE A 13 29.68 11.23 -23.93
CA ILE A 13 29.06 10.29 -22.99
C ILE A 13 30.00 9.13 -22.70
N ASP A 14 30.54 8.49 -23.72
CA ASP A 14 31.48 7.37 -23.62
C ASP A 14 32.76 7.75 -22.86
N ALA A 15 33.31 8.92 -23.12
CA ALA A 15 34.49 9.42 -22.41
C ALA A 15 34.22 9.59 -20.91
N VAL A 16 33.07 10.21 -20.55
CA VAL A 16 32.66 10.41 -19.16
C VAL A 16 32.39 9.07 -18.47
N LEU A 17 31.69 8.15 -19.12
CA LEU A 17 31.41 6.83 -18.59
C LEU A 17 32.71 6.05 -18.28
N LYS A 18 33.63 6.00 -19.22
CA LYS A 18 34.95 5.34 -19.06
C LYS A 18 35.79 5.97 -17.95
N ALA A 19 35.69 7.29 -17.78
CA ALA A 19 36.42 8.01 -16.75
C ALA A 19 35.79 7.82 -15.35
N SER A 20 34.47 7.77 -15.25
CA SER A 20 33.72 7.89 -13.99
C SER A 20 33.24 6.53 -13.45
N VAL A 21 32.83 5.60 -14.31
CA VAL A 21 32.31 4.30 -13.89
C VAL A 21 33.45 3.29 -13.77
N LYS A 22 33.76 2.85 -12.56
CA LYS A 22 34.85 1.92 -12.26
C LYS A 22 34.33 0.65 -11.59
N PRO A 23 34.92 -0.52 -11.90
CA PRO A 23 34.56 -1.80 -11.25
C PRO A 23 34.63 -1.77 -9.72
N GLU A 24 35.53 -0.97 -9.15
CA GLU A 24 35.71 -0.84 -7.71
C GLU A 24 34.48 -0.23 -7.01
N GLN A 25 33.74 0.64 -7.70
CA GLN A 25 32.50 1.22 -7.17
C GLN A 25 31.45 0.13 -6.94
N PHE A 26 31.32 -0.78 -7.90
CA PHE A 26 30.42 -1.93 -7.81
C PHE A 26 30.86 -2.89 -6.72
N ARG A 27 32.13 -3.28 -6.70
CA ARG A 27 32.67 -4.16 -5.67
C ARG A 27 32.43 -3.63 -4.26
N ARG A 28 32.70 -2.34 -4.04
CA ARG A 28 32.52 -1.70 -2.73
C ARG A 28 31.07 -1.81 -2.23
N VAL A 29 30.08 -1.75 -3.13
CA VAL A 29 28.67 -1.80 -2.76
C VAL A 29 28.19 -3.24 -2.68
N TYR A 30 28.49 -4.06 -3.69
CA TYR A 30 27.86 -5.39 -3.83
C TYR A 30 28.60 -6.51 -3.12
N GLU A 31 29.93 -6.48 -2.99
CA GLU A 31 30.65 -7.54 -2.29
C GLU A 31 30.20 -7.73 -0.83
N PRO A 32 30.03 -6.67 0.00
CA PRO A 32 29.51 -6.85 1.35
C PRO A 32 28.12 -7.45 1.39
N MET A 33 27.25 -7.06 0.46
CA MET A 33 25.88 -7.59 0.36
C MET A 33 25.90 -9.09 0.03
N PHE A 34 26.70 -9.51 -0.95
CA PHE A 34 26.80 -10.92 -1.32
C PHE A 34 27.45 -11.78 -0.23
N ARG A 35 28.46 -11.26 0.47
CA ARG A 35 29.06 -11.95 1.61
C ARG A 35 28.04 -12.21 2.72
N ALA A 36 27.27 -11.20 3.08
CA ALA A 36 26.23 -11.33 4.10
C ALA A 36 25.17 -12.39 3.74
N VAL A 37 24.79 -12.50 2.45
CA VAL A 37 23.87 -13.54 1.97
C VAL A 37 24.50 -14.93 2.10
N VAL A 38 25.74 -15.12 1.61
CA VAL A 38 26.43 -16.42 1.63
C VAL A 38 26.71 -16.90 3.06
N GLU A 39 27.09 -16.00 3.97
CA GLU A 39 27.36 -16.34 5.36
C GLU A 39 26.12 -16.82 6.13
N HIS A 40 24.93 -16.44 5.66
CA HIS A 40 23.67 -16.83 6.29
C HIS A 40 22.97 -18.02 5.59
N GLU A 41 23.43 -18.43 4.42
CA GLU A 41 22.87 -19.58 3.71
C GLU A 41 23.50 -20.90 4.20
N THR A 42 22.84 -21.56 5.15
CA THR A 42 23.25 -22.90 5.65
C THR A 42 22.70 -24.06 4.80
N GLY A 43 22.18 -23.77 3.62
CA GLY A 43 21.67 -24.76 2.66
C GLY A 43 20.55 -24.20 1.77
N VAL A 44 20.39 -24.78 0.58
CA VAL A 44 19.31 -24.44 -0.34
C VAL A 44 18.04 -25.16 0.09
N ALA A 45 17.12 -24.43 0.74
CA ALA A 45 15.79 -24.95 1.01
C ALA A 45 14.90 -24.73 -0.23
N PRO A 46 14.09 -25.74 -0.65
CA PRO A 46 13.16 -25.58 -1.78
C PRO A 46 12.03 -24.59 -1.52
N LEU A 47 11.81 -24.22 -0.24
CA LEU A 47 10.79 -23.28 0.18
C LEU A 47 11.41 -22.09 0.90
N TYR A 48 10.82 -20.91 0.70
CA TYR A 48 11.26 -19.72 1.41
C TYR A 48 11.00 -19.83 2.93
N GLY A 49 12.03 -19.56 3.72
CA GLY A 49 11.93 -19.53 5.19
C GLY A 49 11.29 -18.24 5.68
N TRP A 50 9.98 -18.24 5.85
CA TRP A 50 9.23 -17.06 6.31
C TRP A 50 9.68 -16.63 7.71
N ARG A 51 9.97 -15.34 7.86
CA ARG A 51 10.31 -14.71 9.13
C ARG A 51 9.12 -13.89 9.66
N PRO A 52 8.43 -14.34 10.70
CA PRO A 52 7.21 -13.67 11.19
C PRO A 52 7.43 -12.24 11.68
N MET A 53 8.66 -11.92 12.10
CA MET A 53 9.02 -10.59 12.61
C MET A 53 9.61 -9.65 11.53
N SER A 54 9.69 -10.09 10.27
CA SER A 54 10.16 -9.22 9.19
C SER A 54 9.18 -8.08 8.94
N THR A 55 9.67 -6.85 8.87
CA THR A 55 8.91 -5.68 8.41
C THR A 55 9.09 -5.41 6.92
N TYR A 56 9.83 -6.28 6.22
CA TYR A 56 10.14 -6.15 4.80
C TYR A 56 9.33 -7.12 3.93
N ILE A 57 9.24 -8.41 4.35
CA ILE A 57 8.46 -9.43 3.66
C ILE A 57 7.86 -10.41 4.67
N ARG A 58 6.56 -10.66 4.56
CA ARG A 58 5.80 -11.60 5.39
C ARG A 58 4.94 -12.53 4.55
N ARG A 59 4.66 -13.71 5.10
CA ARG A 59 3.65 -14.59 4.52
C ARG A 59 2.29 -13.90 4.53
N PRO A 60 1.63 -13.73 3.38
CA PRO A 60 0.35 -13.02 3.31
C PRO A 60 -0.79 -13.87 3.89
N PRO A 61 -1.72 -13.27 4.67
CA PRO A 61 -2.77 -14.01 5.36
C PRO A 61 -3.92 -14.46 4.44
N TYR A 62 -4.05 -13.88 3.24
CA TYR A 62 -5.18 -14.15 2.35
C TYR A 62 -5.08 -15.50 1.62
N TRP A 63 -3.96 -16.20 1.69
CA TRP A 63 -3.84 -17.53 1.08
C TRP A 63 -4.72 -18.55 1.77
N GLU A 64 -4.73 -18.56 3.09
CA GLU A 64 -5.63 -19.42 3.87
C GLU A 64 -7.11 -19.08 3.59
N GLY A 65 -7.44 -17.78 3.48
CA GLY A 65 -8.77 -17.32 3.14
C GLY A 65 -9.22 -17.70 1.72
N ALA A 66 -8.30 -17.74 0.76
CA ALA A 66 -8.59 -18.15 -0.61
C ALA A 66 -8.99 -19.65 -0.69
N LEU A 67 -8.44 -20.47 0.20
CA LEU A 67 -8.76 -21.91 0.28
C LEU A 67 -10.04 -22.20 1.07
N ALA A 68 -10.55 -21.24 1.82
CA ALA A 68 -11.73 -21.43 2.68
C ALA A 68 -13.09 -21.44 1.95
N GLY A 69 -13.11 -21.21 0.62
CA GLY A 69 -14.33 -21.25 -0.18
C GLY A 69 -15.13 -19.96 -0.20
N ASN A 70 -16.41 -20.05 -0.59
CA ASN A 70 -17.28 -18.87 -0.79
C ASN A 70 -17.57 -18.15 0.54
N ARG A 71 -17.53 -16.83 0.50
CA ARG A 71 -17.91 -15.94 1.58
C ARG A 71 -19.27 -15.33 1.33
N SER A 72 -20.03 -15.11 2.40
CA SER A 72 -21.30 -14.38 2.31
C SER A 72 -21.02 -12.88 2.14
N LEU A 73 -21.64 -12.28 1.14
CA LEU A 73 -21.59 -10.83 0.88
C LEU A 73 -22.83 -10.12 1.48
N THR A 74 -23.20 -10.47 2.69
CA THR A 74 -24.37 -9.91 3.38
C THR A 74 -23.93 -9.12 4.63
N GLY A 75 -24.72 -8.11 5.00
CA GLY A 75 -24.49 -7.33 6.21
C GLY A 75 -23.21 -6.48 6.17
N MET A 76 -22.71 -6.11 4.98
CA MET A 76 -21.54 -5.25 4.85
C MET A 76 -21.86 -3.84 5.34
N LEU A 77 -20.91 -3.24 6.09
CA LEU A 77 -20.95 -1.84 6.50
C LEU A 77 -20.04 -0.99 5.60
N PRO A 78 -20.40 0.27 5.32
CA PRO A 78 -19.55 1.15 4.53
C PRO A 78 -18.32 1.58 5.35
N LEU A 79 -17.12 1.35 4.80
CA LEU A 79 -15.89 1.91 5.32
C LEU A 79 -15.69 3.34 4.84
N ALA A 80 -16.03 3.60 3.59
CA ALA A 80 -15.90 4.90 2.96
C ALA A 80 -16.96 5.10 1.87
N VAL A 81 -17.43 6.33 1.75
CA VAL A 81 -18.19 6.85 0.63
C VAL A 81 -17.32 7.95 0.00
N LEU A 82 -16.92 7.75 -1.24
CA LEU A 82 -15.91 8.57 -1.92
C LEU A 82 -16.51 9.19 -3.18
N GLY A 83 -16.00 10.36 -3.55
CA GLY A 83 -16.39 11.03 -4.80
C GLY A 83 -15.68 10.43 -6.03
N ASP A 84 -15.67 11.22 -7.10
CA ASP A 84 -15.01 10.88 -8.36
C ASP A 84 -13.49 10.96 -8.27
N ASN A 85 -12.81 10.38 -9.28
CA ASN A 85 -11.37 10.52 -9.49
C ASN A 85 -10.51 10.04 -8.31
N ILE A 86 -10.92 9.00 -7.64
CA ILE A 86 -10.11 8.38 -6.58
C ILE A 86 -8.93 7.65 -7.21
N THR A 87 -7.74 8.17 -6.96
CA THR A 87 -6.49 7.60 -7.50
C THR A 87 -5.93 6.50 -6.61
N THR A 88 -5.03 5.69 -7.16
CA THR A 88 -4.29 4.67 -6.39
C THR A 88 -3.45 5.27 -5.26
N ASP A 89 -3.08 6.57 -5.34
CA ASP A 89 -2.40 7.27 -4.24
C ASP A 89 -3.34 7.63 -3.08
N HIS A 90 -4.63 7.82 -3.32
CA HIS A 90 -5.62 7.91 -2.25
C HIS A 90 -5.80 6.56 -1.55
N LEU A 91 -5.76 5.46 -2.31
CA LEU A 91 -6.01 4.11 -1.80
C LEU A 91 -4.81 3.53 -1.05
N SER A 92 -3.60 3.77 -1.57
CA SER A 92 -2.35 3.22 -1.05
C SER A 92 -1.18 4.12 -1.42
N PRO A 93 -0.84 5.11 -0.59
CA PRO A 93 0.28 6.01 -0.84
C PRO A 93 1.61 5.23 -0.93
N SER A 94 2.57 5.75 -1.71
CA SER A 94 3.89 5.15 -1.91
C SER A 94 5.03 6.00 -1.34
N ASN A 95 4.72 7.18 -0.81
CA ASN A 95 5.66 8.13 -0.24
C ASN A 95 6.30 7.65 1.07
N ALA A 96 7.14 8.50 1.67
CA ALA A 96 7.77 8.26 2.96
C ALA A 96 6.74 7.94 4.06
N ILE A 97 7.10 7.03 4.95
CA ILE A 97 6.30 6.71 6.14
C ILE A 97 6.66 7.72 7.23
N MET A 98 5.67 8.46 7.69
CA MET A 98 5.83 9.43 8.77
C MET A 98 5.72 8.74 10.12
N SER A 99 6.47 9.21 11.11
CA SER A 99 6.50 8.61 12.46
C SER A 99 5.15 8.70 13.20
N ASP A 100 4.34 9.71 12.90
CA ASP A 100 3.00 9.91 13.44
C ASP A 100 1.88 9.19 12.65
N SER A 101 2.25 8.43 11.62
CA SER A 101 1.31 7.59 10.88
C SER A 101 1.11 6.24 11.56
N ALA A 102 -0.06 5.59 11.31
CA ALA A 102 -0.31 4.25 11.81
C ALA A 102 0.76 3.21 11.40
N ALA A 103 1.35 3.38 10.23
CA ALA A 103 2.45 2.53 9.77
C ALA A 103 3.77 2.86 10.50
N GLY A 104 4.05 4.14 10.75
CA GLY A 104 5.22 4.56 11.52
C GLY A 104 5.16 4.08 12.97
N GLU A 105 4.01 4.24 13.63
CA GLU A 105 3.76 3.72 14.99
C GLU A 105 3.98 2.20 15.05
N TYR A 106 3.52 1.47 14.02
CA TYR A 106 3.74 0.04 13.91
C TYR A 106 5.22 -0.31 13.73
N LEU A 107 5.94 0.33 12.81
CA LEU A 107 7.37 0.08 12.58
C LEU A 107 8.19 0.38 13.84
N ALA A 108 7.90 1.47 14.54
CA ALA A 108 8.52 1.80 15.83
C ALA A 108 8.28 0.69 16.87
N SER A 109 7.05 0.17 16.95
CA SER A 109 6.71 -0.95 17.84
C SER A 109 7.45 -2.25 17.51
N MET A 110 7.87 -2.41 16.25
CA MET A 110 8.70 -3.52 15.78
C MET A 110 10.19 -3.29 15.99
N GLY A 111 10.59 -2.16 16.58
CA GLY A 111 11.98 -1.80 16.84
C GLY A 111 12.75 -1.25 15.64
N VAL A 112 12.04 -0.85 14.57
CA VAL A 112 12.67 -0.17 13.43
C VAL A 112 12.91 1.28 13.81
N PRO A 113 14.15 1.82 13.70
CA PRO A 113 14.41 3.23 13.94
C PRO A 113 13.79 4.12 12.86
N GLU A 114 13.45 5.36 13.20
CA GLU A 114 12.71 6.27 12.29
C GLU A 114 13.46 6.52 10.97
N GLU A 115 14.79 6.63 11.01
CA GLU A 115 15.64 6.79 9.83
C GLU A 115 15.54 5.62 8.83
N ASP A 116 15.08 4.45 9.28
CA ASP A 116 14.92 3.24 8.47
C ASP A 116 13.46 2.98 8.06
N PHE A 117 12.51 3.86 8.38
CA PHE A 117 11.12 3.71 7.95
C PHE A 117 10.97 3.74 6.44
N ASN A 118 11.81 4.49 5.76
CA ASN A 118 11.80 4.60 4.31
C ASN A 118 10.40 4.98 3.76
N SER A 119 9.89 4.24 2.80
CA SER A 119 8.61 4.49 2.15
C SER A 119 7.67 3.29 2.23
N TYR A 120 6.39 3.53 2.02
CA TYR A 120 5.40 2.45 1.89
C TYR A 120 5.77 1.46 0.77
N ALA A 121 6.39 1.95 -0.31
CA ALA A 121 6.87 1.10 -1.40
C ALA A 121 7.96 0.12 -0.94
N THR A 122 8.82 0.51 0.01
CA THR A 122 9.86 -0.36 0.58
C THR A 122 9.26 -1.51 1.39
N HIS A 123 8.18 -1.26 2.12
CA HIS A 123 7.53 -2.24 3.00
C HIS A 123 6.33 -2.95 2.35
N ARG A 124 6.20 -2.90 1.02
CA ARG A 124 5.08 -3.54 0.30
C ARG A 124 4.98 -5.06 0.45
N GLY A 125 6.03 -5.72 0.89
CA GLY A 125 6.04 -7.14 1.22
C GLY A 125 5.59 -7.45 2.65
N ASP A 126 5.44 -6.44 3.51
CA ASP A 126 4.86 -6.57 4.84
C ASP A 126 3.38 -6.15 4.81
N HIS A 127 2.49 -7.12 4.86
CA HIS A 127 1.05 -6.86 4.83
C HIS A 127 0.56 -6.05 6.04
N LEU A 128 1.26 -6.07 7.17
CA LEU A 128 0.90 -5.30 8.36
C LEU A 128 1.19 -3.79 8.18
N THR A 129 2.28 -3.44 7.50
CA THR A 129 2.53 -2.06 7.08
C THR A 129 1.54 -1.64 5.99
N ALA A 130 1.32 -2.49 5.01
CA ALA A 130 0.47 -2.18 3.87
C ALA A 130 -1.00 -1.97 4.22
N GLN A 131 -1.57 -2.76 5.12
CA GLN A 131 -2.95 -2.52 5.56
C GLN A 131 -3.10 -1.21 6.32
N ARG A 132 -2.05 -0.74 7.00
CA ARG A 132 -1.99 0.57 7.66
C ARG A 132 -1.83 1.74 6.66
N ALA A 133 -1.32 1.44 5.47
CA ALA A 133 -1.26 2.38 4.36
C ALA A 133 -2.63 2.58 3.66
N THR A 134 -3.57 1.66 3.86
CA THR A 134 -4.87 1.69 3.19
C THR A 134 -5.63 2.96 3.57
N PHE A 135 -5.92 3.79 2.56
CA PHE A 135 -6.53 5.12 2.71
C PHE A 135 -5.75 6.08 3.63
N ALA A 136 -4.45 5.88 3.82
CA ALA A 136 -3.63 6.72 4.69
C ALA A 136 -3.31 8.12 4.12
N ASN A 137 -3.83 8.45 2.95
CA ASN A 137 -3.61 9.75 2.31
C ASN A 137 -4.31 10.88 3.08
N PRO A 138 -3.59 11.93 3.52
CA PRO A 138 -4.17 13.04 4.26
C PRO A 138 -5.12 13.92 3.42
N LYS A 139 -5.14 13.74 2.09
CA LYS A 139 -6.04 14.45 1.18
C LYS A 139 -7.34 13.69 0.90
N LEU A 140 -7.54 12.52 1.49
CA LEU A 140 -8.76 11.75 1.32
C LEU A 140 -9.98 12.56 1.80
N LEU A 141 -11.06 12.47 1.04
CA LEU A 141 -12.37 13.00 1.40
C LEU A 141 -13.34 11.83 1.53
N ASN A 142 -13.67 11.45 2.76
CA ASN A 142 -14.68 10.45 3.03
C ASN A 142 -15.99 11.15 3.37
N GLU A 143 -16.99 11.07 2.50
CA GLU A 143 -18.29 11.71 2.62
C GLU A 143 -19.05 11.34 3.90
N MET A 144 -18.67 10.25 4.56
CA MET A 144 -19.23 9.83 5.85
C MET A 144 -18.70 10.66 7.01
N VAL A 145 -17.63 11.43 6.82
CA VAL A 145 -16.96 12.20 7.87
C VAL A 145 -17.19 13.68 7.63
N ARG A 146 -18.07 14.27 8.44
CA ARG A 146 -18.49 15.66 8.30
C ARG A 146 -18.34 16.43 9.60
N ASP A 147 -18.07 17.72 9.47
CA ASP A 147 -18.10 18.64 10.61
C ASP A 147 -19.57 18.97 11.04
N PRO A 148 -19.77 19.68 12.15
CA PRO A 148 -21.10 20.05 12.58
C PRO A 148 -21.89 20.92 11.58
N GLU A 149 -21.19 21.61 10.68
CA GLU A 149 -21.75 22.41 9.60
C GLU A 149 -22.10 21.60 8.35
N GLY A 150 -21.81 20.26 8.37
CA GLY A 150 -22.11 19.33 7.29
C GLY A 150 -21.05 19.27 6.18
N ARG A 151 -19.90 19.95 6.33
CA ARG A 151 -18.80 19.92 5.35
C ARG A 151 -17.95 18.67 5.55
N VAL A 152 -17.51 18.04 4.45
CA VAL A 152 -16.63 16.87 4.51
C VAL A 152 -15.27 17.28 5.09
N ILE A 153 -14.81 16.53 6.09
CA ILE A 153 -13.50 16.73 6.71
C ILE A 153 -12.45 15.97 5.90
N GLN A 154 -11.43 16.69 5.45
CA GLN A 154 -10.29 16.10 4.74
C GLN A 154 -9.37 15.35 5.72
N GLY A 155 -8.94 14.17 5.34
CA GLY A 155 -7.99 13.36 6.10
C GLY A 155 -8.19 11.87 5.93
N SER A 156 -7.27 11.10 6.46
CA SER A 156 -7.37 9.64 6.57
C SER A 156 -8.31 9.27 7.73
N LEU A 157 -9.60 9.55 7.57
CA LEU A 157 -10.62 9.41 8.58
C LEU A 157 -11.74 8.47 8.12
N ALA A 158 -12.35 7.77 9.07
CA ALA A 158 -13.55 6.98 8.85
C ALA A 158 -14.53 7.12 10.02
N ARG A 159 -15.78 6.83 9.74
CA ARG A 159 -16.84 6.77 10.73
C ARG A 159 -17.16 5.31 11.02
N ILE A 160 -17.05 4.91 12.27
CA ILE A 160 -17.32 3.54 12.71
C ILE A 160 -18.82 3.38 12.98
N GLU A 161 -19.45 2.47 12.27
CA GLU A 161 -20.86 2.13 12.43
C GLU A 161 -21.05 0.91 13.35
N PRO A 162 -22.14 0.80 14.08
CA PRO A 162 -23.29 1.73 14.16
C PRO A 162 -23.10 2.91 15.12
N GLU A 163 -21.98 3.02 15.82
CA GLU A 163 -21.77 4.01 16.88
C GLU A 163 -21.65 5.45 16.34
N GLY A 164 -21.39 5.63 15.06
CA GLY A 164 -21.21 6.96 14.46
C GLY A 164 -19.92 7.67 14.88
N ARG A 165 -18.98 6.97 15.51
CA ARG A 165 -17.73 7.53 16.01
C ARG A 165 -16.72 7.74 14.89
N VAL A 166 -16.22 8.96 14.75
CA VAL A 166 -15.13 9.28 13.82
C VAL A 166 -13.79 8.93 14.45
N SER A 167 -12.90 8.31 13.67
CA SER A 167 -11.54 7.96 14.07
C SER A 167 -10.57 8.03 12.87
N ARG A 168 -9.28 7.84 13.12
CA ARG A 168 -8.33 7.57 12.03
C ARG A 168 -8.79 6.33 11.25
N MET A 169 -8.54 6.33 9.96
CA MET A 169 -8.94 5.23 9.07
C MET A 169 -8.44 3.86 9.57
N TRP A 170 -7.17 3.79 10.02
CA TRP A 170 -6.60 2.55 10.53
C TRP A 170 -7.35 2.03 11.77
N GLU A 171 -7.69 2.91 12.70
CA GLU A 171 -8.42 2.52 13.93
C GLU A 171 -9.82 1.98 13.60
N ALA A 172 -10.47 2.55 12.59
CA ALA A 172 -11.74 2.03 12.10
C ALA A 172 -11.58 0.64 11.48
N ILE A 173 -10.58 0.47 10.61
CA ILE A 173 -10.25 -0.82 9.98
C ILE A 173 -9.98 -1.87 11.07
N GLU A 174 -9.13 -1.58 12.05
CA GLU A 174 -8.78 -2.48 13.15
C GLU A 174 -9.99 -2.85 14.00
N THR A 175 -10.88 -1.90 14.25
CA THR A 175 -12.15 -2.13 14.94
C THR A 175 -13.03 -3.11 14.16
N TYR A 176 -13.21 -2.91 12.87
CA TYR A 176 -14.01 -3.80 12.01
C TYR A 176 -13.36 -5.18 11.84
N MET A 177 -12.04 -5.26 11.72
CA MET A 177 -11.31 -6.53 11.68
C MET A 177 -11.54 -7.34 12.97
N THR A 178 -11.47 -6.70 14.14
CA THR A 178 -11.73 -7.33 15.44
C THR A 178 -13.17 -7.88 15.54
N ARG A 179 -14.13 -7.16 14.97
CA ARG A 179 -15.54 -7.56 14.89
C ARG A 179 -15.80 -8.61 13.80
N LYS A 180 -14.81 -8.91 12.94
CA LYS A 180 -14.98 -9.73 11.72
C LYS A 180 -16.12 -9.19 10.81
N GLN A 181 -16.26 -7.87 10.79
CA GLN A 181 -17.30 -7.18 10.04
C GLN A 181 -16.90 -7.03 8.57
N PRO A 182 -17.66 -7.58 7.61
CA PRO A 182 -17.39 -7.36 6.20
C PRO A 182 -17.73 -5.92 5.81
N LEU A 183 -16.91 -5.36 4.92
CA LEU A 183 -16.97 -3.94 4.54
C LEU A 183 -17.27 -3.76 3.06
N ILE A 184 -17.83 -2.61 2.73
CA ILE A 184 -18.07 -2.13 1.37
C ILE A 184 -17.52 -0.70 1.22
N ILE A 185 -17.11 -0.36 0.00
CA ILE A 185 -16.80 1.01 -0.41
C ILE A 185 -17.79 1.44 -1.47
N ILE A 186 -18.24 2.67 -1.41
CA ILE A 186 -19.05 3.31 -2.45
C ILE A 186 -18.23 4.46 -3.01
N ALA A 187 -18.15 4.59 -4.33
CA ALA A 187 -17.35 5.61 -4.99
C ALA A 187 -18.04 6.14 -6.25
N GLY A 188 -17.57 7.27 -6.73
CA GLY A 188 -18.03 7.87 -7.98
C GLY A 188 -17.32 7.32 -9.22
N ALA A 189 -17.22 8.15 -10.24
CA ALA A 189 -16.58 7.82 -11.51
C ALA A 189 -15.05 7.72 -11.36
N ASP A 190 -14.43 6.97 -12.27
CA ASP A 190 -12.98 6.88 -12.43
C ASP A 190 -12.22 6.40 -11.19
N TYR A 191 -12.78 5.42 -10.47
CA TYR A 191 -12.16 4.84 -9.29
C TYR A 191 -10.90 4.02 -9.64
N GLY A 192 -9.78 4.32 -8.96
CA GLY A 192 -8.53 3.58 -9.09
C GLY A 192 -7.60 4.08 -10.19
N GLN A 193 -7.78 5.31 -10.67
CA GLN A 193 -6.87 5.93 -11.64
C GLN A 193 -5.43 6.06 -11.11
N GLY A 194 -4.50 6.29 -12.03
CA GLY A 194 -3.09 6.56 -11.72
C GLY A 194 -2.21 5.34 -11.89
N SER A 195 -1.28 5.12 -10.95
CA SER A 195 -0.32 4.02 -11.01
C SER A 195 -1.01 2.66 -10.92
N SER A 196 -0.68 1.73 -11.81
CA SER A 196 -1.31 0.40 -11.89
C SER A 196 -0.83 -0.57 -10.79
N ARG A 197 -0.76 -0.10 -9.55
CA ARG A 197 -0.33 -0.89 -8.39
C ARG A 197 -1.43 -1.85 -7.91
N ASP A 198 -1.09 -3.12 -7.74
CA ASP A 198 -1.96 -4.11 -7.10
C ASP A 198 -2.18 -3.84 -5.60
N TRP A 199 -1.26 -3.11 -4.96
CA TRP A 199 -1.34 -2.72 -3.55
C TRP A 199 -2.61 -1.95 -3.19
N ALA A 200 -3.09 -1.09 -4.08
CA ALA A 200 -4.34 -0.37 -3.88
C ALA A 200 -5.57 -1.31 -3.79
N ALA A 201 -5.52 -2.45 -4.46
CA ALA A 201 -6.53 -3.51 -4.35
C ALA A 201 -6.27 -4.45 -3.17
N LYS A 202 -5.01 -4.78 -2.91
CA LYS A 202 -4.59 -5.65 -1.81
C LYS A 202 -4.87 -5.01 -0.45
N GLY A 203 -4.60 -3.72 -0.29
CA GLY A 203 -4.85 -2.98 0.95
C GLY A 203 -6.31 -3.02 1.37
N VAL A 204 -7.23 -2.73 0.47
CA VAL A 204 -8.66 -2.77 0.76
C VAL A 204 -9.13 -4.19 1.09
N ARG A 205 -8.57 -5.20 0.42
CA ARG A 205 -8.83 -6.61 0.77
C ARG A 205 -8.38 -6.95 2.18
N LEU A 206 -7.18 -6.52 2.56
CA LEU A 206 -6.62 -6.72 3.91
C LEU A 206 -7.41 -5.97 4.98
N ALA A 207 -8.04 -4.85 4.63
CA ALA A 207 -8.92 -4.10 5.52
C ALA A 207 -10.29 -4.75 5.75
N GLY A 208 -10.61 -5.83 5.03
CA GLY A 208 -11.91 -6.52 5.15
C GLY A 208 -12.97 -6.04 4.15
N VAL A 209 -12.60 -5.28 3.13
CA VAL A 209 -13.51 -4.86 2.06
C VAL A 209 -13.78 -6.06 1.15
N GLU A 210 -15.05 -6.39 0.98
CA GLU A 210 -15.52 -7.50 0.14
C GLU A 210 -16.01 -7.01 -1.23
N ALA A 211 -16.57 -5.82 -1.30
CA ALA A 211 -17.09 -5.24 -2.54
C ALA A 211 -16.82 -3.73 -2.61
N ILE A 212 -16.70 -3.24 -3.83
CA ILE A 212 -16.64 -1.81 -4.14
C ILE A 212 -17.69 -1.53 -5.21
N VAL A 213 -18.59 -0.59 -4.93
CA VAL A 213 -19.58 -0.08 -5.87
C VAL A 213 -19.11 1.28 -6.36
N ALA A 214 -18.92 1.45 -7.66
CA ALA A 214 -18.49 2.71 -8.25
C ALA A 214 -19.22 2.97 -9.57
N GLU A 215 -19.38 4.25 -9.93
CA GLU A 215 -19.93 4.61 -11.24
C GLU A 215 -19.03 4.16 -12.41
N GLY A 216 -17.71 4.05 -12.15
CA GLY A 216 -16.75 3.57 -13.12
C GLY A 216 -15.40 3.26 -12.49
N PHE A 217 -14.69 2.30 -13.08
CA PHE A 217 -13.37 1.86 -12.63
C PHE A 217 -12.30 2.10 -13.70
N GLU A 218 -11.09 2.46 -13.24
CA GLU A 218 -9.93 2.28 -14.10
C GLU A 218 -9.73 0.78 -14.37
N ARG A 219 -9.49 0.45 -15.64
CA ARG A 219 -9.48 -0.94 -16.15
C ARG A 219 -8.50 -1.86 -15.41
N ILE A 220 -7.28 -1.39 -15.17
CA ILE A 220 -6.23 -2.20 -14.51
C ILE A 220 -6.59 -2.40 -13.05
N HIS A 221 -7.05 -1.33 -12.38
CA HIS A 221 -7.45 -1.42 -10.97
C HIS A 221 -8.62 -2.38 -10.77
N ARG A 222 -9.62 -2.35 -11.66
CA ARG A 222 -10.73 -3.31 -11.65
C ARG A 222 -10.24 -4.76 -11.73
N THR A 223 -9.26 -5.02 -12.63
CA THR A 223 -8.64 -6.35 -12.75
C THR A 223 -7.89 -6.74 -11.49
N ASN A 224 -7.17 -5.79 -10.87
CA ASN A 224 -6.46 -6.03 -9.62
C ASN A 224 -7.42 -6.34 -8.46
N LEU A 225 -8.56 -5.66 -8.37
CA LEU A 225 -9.59 -5.94 -7.36
C LEU A 225 -10.09 -7.39 -7.48
N ILE A 226 -10.42 -7.83 -8.69
CA ILE A 226 -10.85 -9.21 -8.96
C ILE A 226 -9.74 -10.20 -8.55
N GLY A 227 -8.48 -9.93 -8.95
CA GLY A 227 -7.33 -10.75 -8.59
C GLY A 227 -7.07 -10.85 -7.09
N MET A 228 -7.42 -9.83 -6.32
CA MET A 228 -7.34 -9.81 -4.86
C MET A 228 -8.59 -10.34 -4.15
N GLY A 229 -9.61 -10.73 -4.89
CA GLY A 229 -10.86 -11.27 -4.36
C GLY A 229 -11.79 -10.20 -3.77
N VAL A 230 -11.75 -8.98 -4.31
CA VAL A 230 -12.71 -7.90 -4.03
C VAL A 230 -13.64 -7.78 -5.24
N LEU A 231 -14.94 -7.72 -5.01
CA LEU A 231 -15.96 -7.65 -6.05
C LEU A 231 -16.16 -6.20 -6.52
N PRO A 232 -15.79 -5.81 -7.76
CA PRO A 232 -16.06 -4.49 -8.32
C PRO A 232 -17.42 -4.50 -9.05
N LEU A 233 -18.36 -3.65 -8.61
CA LEU A 233 -19.73 -3.50 -9.09
C LEU A 233 -20.01 -2.11 -9.65
#